data_f11610d4fb036a525a50ed0d00c53443
#
_entry.id   f11610d4fb036a525a50ed0d00c53443
#
_cell.length_a   1.000
_cell.length_b   1.000
_cell.length_c   1.000
_cell.angle_alpha   90.00
_cell.angle_beta   90.00
_cell.angle_gamma   90.00
#
_symmetry.space_group_name_H-M   'P 1'
#
loop_
_entity.id
_entity.type
_entity.pdbx_description
1 polymer ?
#
loop_
_entity_poly.entity_id
_entity_poly.type
_entity_poly.pdbx_seq_one_letter_code
_entity_poly.pdbx_strand_id
1 'polypeptide(L)'
;MGIKGPLLSGALGSAPTLAAVLRWTEGRSPVVVIGPPWLGDAVATAGRVLVLVEPEVRPVALRARRRAHKQSRALDVALAAAELPLGRATLPALVVENVGGLQDDEAARWLAALVPCLRPGGRLIAADATSSTAAAARVAGAFLSAALSEIVQEWPRDGALLTIGVAPTASIVAARFGAPTAVDELLPGEPRNFK
;
A
#
# COMPACT_ATOMS: atom_id res chain seq x y z
N MET A 1 -4.03 8.34 15.85
CA MET A 1 -5.16 7.52 15.41
C MET A 1 -4.70 6.07 15.52
N GLY A 2 -4.97 5.41 16.66
CA GLY A 2 -4.46 4.06 16.92
C GLY A 2 -5.30 3.03 16.18
N ILE A 3 -4.66 2.25 15.32
CA ILE A 3 -5.28 1.09 14.67
C ILE A 3 -5.43 0.00 15.72
N LYS A 4 -6.47 0.11 16.56
CA LYS A 4 -6.85 -0.96 17.50
C LYS A 4 -7.65 -2.02 16.73
N GLY A 5 -6.96 -2.86 15.96
CA GLY A 5 -7.52 -4.10 15.45
C GLY A 5 -7.01 -5.28 16.27
N PRO A 6 -7.82 -6.32 16.57
CA PRO A 6 -7.31 -7.54 17.15
C PRO A 6 -6.24 -8.13 16.22
N LEU A 7 -5.16 -8.63 16.82
CA LEU A 7 -4.12 -9.38 16.10
C LEU A 7 -4.77 -10.57 15.38
N LEU A 8 -5.13 -10.37 14.12
CA LEU A 8 -5.75 -11.37 13.23
C LEU A 8 -4.67 -12.31 12.69
N SER A 9 -3.96 -12.98 13.59
CA SER A 9 -2.74 -13.72 13.25
C SER A 9 -2.97 -15.08 12.57
N GLY A 10 -4.20 -15.59 12.55
CA GLY A 10 -4.47 -16.94 12.05
C GLY A 10 -4.43 -17.05 10.52
N ALA A 11 -5.35 -16.39 9.83
CA ALA A 11 -5.52 -16.52 8.38
C ALA A 11 -4.43 -15.81 7.57
N LEU A 12 -3.94 -14.66 8.05
CA LEU A 12 -2.89 -13.91 7.36
C LEU A 12 -1.51 -14.56 7.47
N GLY A 13 -1.25 -15.31 8.55
CA GLY A 13 0.00 -16.04 8.76
C GLY A 13 0.07 -17.38 8.04
N SER A 14 -0.97 -17.78 7.33
CA SER A 14 -0.98 -19.07 6.64
C SER A 14 -0.03 -19.09 5.45
N ALA A 15 0.45 -20.29 5.14
CA ALA A 15 1.37 -20.49 4.01
C ALA A 15 0.78 -20.05 2.65
N PRO A 16 -0.51 -20.31 2.31
CA PRO A 16 -1.11 -19.84 1.06
C PRO A 16 -1.18 -18.32 0.95
N THR A 17 -1.56 -17.60 2.02
CA THR A 17 -1.58 -16.13 2.01
C THR A 17 -0.19 -15.55 1.82
N LEU A 18 0.80 -16.06 2.56
CA LEU A 18 2.19 -15.63 2.42
C LEU A 18 2.74 -15.88 1.02
N ALA A 19 2.46 -17.05 0.44
CA ALA A 19 2.86 -17.37 -0.93
C ALA A 19 2.25 -16.40 -1.95
N ALA A 20 1.00 -16.02 -1.78
CA ALA A 20 0.34 -15.04 -2.64
C ALA A 20 0.95 -13.64 -2.48
N VAL A 21 1.20 -13.16 -1.26
CA VAL A 21 1.89 -11.88 -1.00
C VAL A 21 3.27 -11.89 -1.64
N LEU A 22 4.05 -12.95 -1.47
CA LEU A 22 5.39 -13.10 -2.06
C LEU A 22 5.34 -13.01 -3.59
N ARG A 23 4.41 -13.70 -4.24
CA ARG A 23 4.22 -13.64 -5.70
C ARG A 23 3.94 -12.22 -6.19
N TRP A 24 3.12 -11.45 -5.46
CA TRP A 24 2.78 -10.08 -5.83
C TRP A 24 3.89 -9.07 -5.52
N THR A 25 4.83 -9.40 -4.62
CA THR A 25 6.01 -8.59 -4.28
C THR A 25 7.28 -9.02 -5.01
N GLU A 26 7.26 -10.15 -5.74
CA GLU A 26 8.41 -10.67 -6.46
C GLU A 26 9.01 -9.65 -7.44
N GLY A 27 10.34 -9.54 -7.43
CA GLY A 27 11.09 -8.57 -8.24
C GLY A 27 10.88 -7.10 -7.84
N ARG A 28 10.18 -6.83 -6.73
CA ARG A 28 9.88 -5.49 -6.25
C ARG A 28 10.60 -5.22 -4.95
N SER A 29 11.72 -4.53 -5.01
CA SER A 29 12.52 -4.18 -3.84
C SER A 29 12.93 -2.70 -3.91
N PRO A 30 12.86 -1.96 -2.82
CA PRO A 30 12.38 -2.34 -1.49
C PRO A 30 10.85 -2.48 -1.40
N VAL A 31 10.37 -3.35 -0.49
CA VAL A 31 8.96 -3.44 -0.12
C VAL A 31 8.76 -2.77 1.23
N VAL A 32 7.73 -1.96 1.36
CA VAL A 32 7.30 -1.46 2.67
C VAL A 32 6.11 -2.29 3.15
N VAL A 33 6.13 -2.69 4.41
CA VAL A 33 5.03 -3.40 5.07
C VAL A 33 4.52 -2.55 6.22
N ILE A 34 3.25 -2.19 6.19
CA ILE A 34 2.54 -1.53 7.29
C ILE A 34 1.64 -2.59 7.92
N GLY A 35 2.11 -3.19 9.01
CA GLY A 35 1.43 -4.32 9.64
C GLY A 35 2.33 -5.12 10.56
N PRO A 36 1.98 -6.37 10.83
CA PRO A 36 2.68 -7.17 11.82
C PRO A 36 4.11 -7.53 11.38
N PRO A 37 5.07 -7.53 12.30
CA PRO A 37 6.48 -7.78 11.98
C PRO A 37 6.75 -9.15 11.34
N TRP A 38 5.92 -10.15 11.59
CA TRP A 38 6.07 -11.49 11.00
C TRP A 38 5.79 -11.47 9.48
N LEU A 39 4.87 -10.61 9.01
CA LEU A 39 4.59 -10.45 7.59
C LEU A 39 5.82 -9.84 6.87
N GLY A 40 6.44 -8.83 7.49
CA GLY A 40 7.69 -8.27 6.99
C GLY A 40 8.84 -9.29 6.96
N ASP A 41 8.98 -10.12 7.99
CA ASP A 41 9.98 -11.21 8.04
C ASP A 41 9.77 -12.23 6.91
N ALA A 42 8.51 -12.57 6.62
CA ALA A 42 8.17 -13.44 5.49
C ALA A 42 8.51 -12.78 4.13
N VAL A 43 8.11 -11.54 3.92
CA VAL A 43 8.39 -10.81 2.66
C VAL A 43 9.89 -10.57 2.48
N ALA A 44 10.66 -10.42 3.55
CA ALA A 44 12.12 -10.26 3.51
C ALA A 44 12.88 -11.48 2.95
N THR A 45 12.21 -12.59 2.70
CA THR A 45 12.77 -13.74 1.96
C THR A 45 12.96 -13.44 0.47
N ALA A 46 12.16 -12.51 -0.08
CA ALA A 46 12.16 -12.16 -1.50
C ALA A 46 12.93 -10.86 -1.81
N GLY A 47 13.33 -10.07 -0.79
CA GLY A 47 14.07 -8.84 -1.01
C GLY A 47 14.19 -7.96 0.23
N ARG A 48 14.62 -6.71 0.01
CA ARG A 48 14.74 -5.73 1.11
C ARG A 48 13.37 -5.24 1.54
N VAL A 49 13.12 -5.27 2.85
CA VAL A 49 11.84 -4.87 3.45
C VAL A 49 12.06 -3.83 4.55
N LEU A 50 11.19 -2.83 4.57
CA LEU A 50 11.00 -1.91 5.68
C LEU A 50 9.64 -2.17 6.30
N VAL A 51 9.60 -2.54 7.59
CA VAL A 51 8.36 -2.67 8.34
C VAL A 51 8.11 -1.41 9.14
N LEU A 52 6.94 -0.84 8.95
CA LEU A 52 6.43 0.28 9.76
C LEU A 52 5.50 -0.28 10.84
N VAL A 53 5.82 0.02 12.08
CA VAL A 53 5.08 -0.50 13.24
C VAL A 53 4.71 0.62 14.22
N GLU A 54 3.63 0.42 14.95
CA GLU A 54 3.27 1.27 16.08
C GLU A 54 4.27 1.10 17.22
N PRO A 55 4.43 2.11 18.10
CA PRO A 55 5.38 2.08 19.21
C PRO A 55 5.24 0.86 20.11
N GLU A 56 4.01 0.41 20.37
CA GLU A 56 3.68 -0.73 21.23
C GLU A 56 4.22 -2.05 20.66
N VAL A 57 4.29 -2.18 19.35
CA VAL A 57 4.74 -3.40 18.65
C VAL A 57 6.25 -3.39 18.41
N ARG A 58 6.93 -2.24 18.61
CA ARG A 58 8.37 -2.08 18.38
C ARG A 58 9.25 -3.17 18.98
N PRO A 59 9.05 -3.62 20.25
CA PRO A 59 9.90 -4.68 20.83
C PRO A 59 9.82 -6.00 20.08
N VAL A 60 8.63 -6.34 19.56
CA VAL A 60 8.42 -7.56 18.75
C VAL A 60 9.09 -7.39 17.38
N ALA A 61 8.95 -6.24 16.76
CA ALA A 61 9.56 -5.92 15.48
C ALA A 61 11.08 -5.96 15.52
N LEU A 62 11.70 -5.44 16.58
CA LEU A 62 13.15 -5.51 16.76
C LEU A 62 13.66 -6.96 16.95
N ARG A 63 12.87 -7.83 17.59
CA ARG A 63 13.20 -9.28 17.66
C ARG A 63 13.12 -9.94 16.29
N ALA A 64 12.08 -9.62 15.50
CA ALA A 64 11.94 -10.10 14.12
C ALA A 64 13.11 -9.65 13.25
N ARG A 65 13.50 -8.37 13.32
CA ARG A 65 14.68 -7.82 12.63
C ARG A 65 15.96 -8.58 12.99
N ARG A 66 16.23 -8.81 14.28
CA ARG A 66 17.43 -9.55 14.73
C ARG A 66 17.44 -10.98 14.18
N ARG A 67 16.30 -11.64 14.14
CA ARG A 67 16.16 -12.98 13.56
C ARG A 67 16.40 -12.98 12.06
N ALA A 68 15.79 -12.05 11.34
CA ALA A 68 15.98 -11.88 9.90
C ALA A 68 17.46 -11.65 9.55
N HIS A 69 18.15 -10.76 10.26
CA HIS A 69 19.58 -10.53 10.06
C HIS A 69 20.45 -11.76 10.30
N LYS A 70 20.12 -12.58 11.32
CA LYS A 70 20.81 -13.87 11.54
C LYS A 70 20.62 -14.86 10.39
N GLN A 71 19.56 -14.68 9.60
CA GLN A 71 19.23 -15.50 8.42
C GLN A 71 19.63 -14.79 7.11
N SER A 72 20.47 -13.74 7.17
CA SER A 72 20.92 -12.94 6.03
C SER A 72 19.78 -12.29 5.22
N ARG A 73 18.66 -11.98 5.89
CA ARG A 73 17.52 -11.26 5.29
C ARG A 73 17.62 -9.78 5.59
N ALA A 74 17.27 -8.94 4.59
CA ALA A 74 17.32 -7.49 4.71
C ALA A 74 15.97 -6.94 5.23
N LEU A 75 15.78 -6.98 6.54
CA LEU A 75 14.61 -6.46 7.25
C LEU A 75 15.02 -5.28 8.13
N ASP A 76 14.46 -4.11 7.84
CA ASP A 76 14.54 -2.91 8.64
C ASP A 76 13.20 -2.61 9.32
N VAL A 77 13.23 -1.87 10.43
CA VAL A 77 12.05 -1.50 11.22
C VAL A 77 12.09 -0.02 11.51
N ALA A 78 11.00 0.67 11.22
CA ALA A 78 10.78 2.05 11.62
C ALA A 78 9.44 2.21 12.34
N LEU A 79 9.29 3.27 13.10
CA LEU A 79 8.03 3.61 13.74
C LEU A 79 7.10 4.28 12.71
N ALA A 80 5.85 3.84 12.68
CA ALA A 80 4.79 4.58 12.04
C ALA A 80 4.51 5.83 12.90
N ALA A 81 4.79 7.01 12.35
CA ALA A 81 4.45 8.29 12.93
C ALA A 81 3.15 8.82 12.30
N ALA A 82 2.63 9.94 12.81
CA ALA A 82 1.48 10.61 12.22
C ALA A 82 1.68 10.95 10.74
N GLU A 83 2.93 11.25 10.37
CA GLU A 83 3.38 11.32 8.98
C GLU A 83 4.27 10.13 8.68
N LEU A 84 3.90 9.36 7.67
CA LEU A 84 4.70 8.22 7.25
C LEU A 84 6.03 8.72 6.66
N PRO A 85 7.18 8.20 7.12
CA PRO A 85 8.50 8.62 6.64
C PRO A 85 8.81 8.04 5.25
N LEU A 86 7.86 8.14 4.34
CA LEU A 86 7.95 7.57 3.00
C LEU A 86 8.09 8.67 1.95
N GLY A 87 9.08 8.55 1.09
CA GLY A 87 9.27 9.44 -0.04
C GLY A 87 8.16 9.27 -1.09
N ARG A 88 7.86 10.34 -1.82
CA ARG A 88 6.90 10.29 -2.94
C ARG A 88 7.48 9.52 -4.13
N ALA A 89 6.64 8.73 -4.79
CA ALA A 89 6.93 8.02 -6.03
C ALA A 89 8.19 7.13 -5.98
N THR A 90 8.52 6.57 -4.81
CA THR A 90 9.76 5.80 -4.62
C THR A 90 9.53 4.30 -4.47
N LEU A 91 8.37 3.88 -4.02
CA LEU A 91 8.12 2.49 -3.63
C LEU A 91 7.61 1.65 -4.80
N PRO A 92 8.26 0.52 -5.10
CA PRO A 92 7.76 -0.43 -6.09
C PRO A 92 6.61 -1.30 -5.56
N ALA A 93 6.53 -1.51 -4.22
CA ALA A 93 5.43 -2.20 -3.58
C ALA A 93 5.24 -1.75 -2.13
N LEU A 94 3.98 -1.76 -1.71
CA LEU A 94 3.52 -1.47 -0.36
C LEU A 94 2.51 -2.55 0.05
N VAL A 95 2.74 -3.20 1.17
CA VAL A 95 1.83 -4.19 1.76
C VAL A 95 1.20 -3.60 3.00
N VAL A 96 -0.12 -3.68 3.10
CA VAL A 96 -0.90 -3.18 4.23
C VAL A 96 -1.82 -4.27 4.76
N GLU A 97 -2.15 -4.21 6.04
CA GLU A 97 -3.04 -5.18 6.68
C GLU A 97 -4.32 -4.51 7.14
N ASN A 98 -5.41 -5.29 7.12
CA ASN A 98 -6.68 -4.95 7.76
C ASN A 98 -7.39 -3.69 7.22
N VAL A 99 -7.32 -3.46 5.91
CA VAL A 99 -8.07 -2.39 5.25
C VAL A 99 -9.58 -2.59 5.40
N GLY A 100 -10.03 -3.84 5.27
CA GLY A 100 -11.45 -4.21 5.42
C GLY A 100 -12.02 -4.05 6.84
N GLY A 101 -11.16 -3.84 7.84
CA GLY A 101 -11.56 -3.51 9.20
C GLY A 101 -11.80 -2.02 9.47
N LEU A 102 -11.43 -1.15 8.53
CA LEU A 102 -11.65 0.29 8.60
C LEU A 102 -13.06 0.66 8.11
N GLN A 103 -13.54 1.84 8.51
CA GLN A 103 -14.74 2.42 7.90
C GLN A 103 -14.44 2.82 6.45
N ASP A 104 -15.46 2.85 5.59
CA ASP A 104 -15.29 3.02 4.14
C ASP A 104 -14.53 4.30 3.78
N ASP A 105 -14.90 5.42 4.37
CA ASP A 105 -14.25 6.72 4.15
C ASP A 105 -12.85 6.81 4.81
N GLU A 106 -12.63 6.12 5.91
CA GLU A 106 -11.32 6.00 6.56
C GLU A 106 -10.37 5.18 5.71
N ALA A 107 -10.82 4.02 5.22
CA ALA A 107 -10.04 3.17 4.32
C ALA A 107 -9.61 3.93 3.06
N ALA A 108 -10.56 4.62 2.41
CA ALA A 108 -10.28 5.40 1.20
C ALA A 108 -9.27 6.53 1.46
N ARG A 109 -9.43 7.31 2.54
CA ARG A 109 -8.50 8.38 2.93
C ARG A 109 -7.11 7.85 3.25
N TRP A 110 -7.04 6.74 3.99
CA TRP A 110 -5.77 6.13 4.35
C TRP A 110 -5.02 5.63 3.12
N LEU A 111 -5.69 4.90 2.23
CA LEU A 111 -5.09 4.43 0.98
C LEU A 111 -4.67 5.60 0.08
N ALA A 112 -5.49 6.65 -0.02
CA ALA A 112 -5.16 7.86 -0.78
C ALA A 112 -3.89 8.56 -0.26
N ALA A 113 -3.60 8.47 1.05
CA ALA A 113 -2.36 8.98 1.63
C ALA A 113 -1.13 8.12 1.29
N LEU A 114 -1.33 6.82 1.01
CA LEU A 114 -0.26 5.87 0.69
C LEU A 114 0.10 5.85 -0.80
N VAL A 115 -0.89 6.00 -1.68
CA VAL A 115 -0.69 5.93 -3.14
C VAL A 115 0.40 6.86 -3.66
N PRO A 116 0.53 8.13 -3.17
CA PRO A 116 1.63 9.01 -3.60
C PRO A 116 3.04 8.51 -3.28
N CYS A 117 3.19 7.55 -2.36
CA CYS A 117 4.49 6.95 -2.04
C CYS A 117 4.90 5.90 -3.08
N LEU A 118 3.94 5.33 -3.80
CA LEU A 118 4.20 4.34 -4.84
C LEU A 118 4.74 5.04 -6.10
N ARG A 119 5.74 4.43 -6.72
CA ARG A 119 6.17 4.83 -8.06
C ARG A 119 5.09 4.50 -9.08
N PRO A 120 5.05 5.15 -10.25
CA PRO A 120 4.17 4.75 -11.35
C PRO A 120 4.29 3.25 -11.65
N GLY A 121 3.17 2.53 -11.71
CA GLY A 121 3.14 1.07 -11.83
C GLY A 121 3.54 0.31 -10.57
N GLY A 122 3.79 0.99 -9.45
CA GLY A 122 3.98 0.37 -8.14
C GLY A 122 2.69 -0.29 -7.64
N ARG A 123 2.81 -1.31 -6.79
CA ARG A 123 1.66 -2.08 -6.28
C ARG A 123 1.35 -1.77 -4.84
N LEU A 124 0.07 -1.58 -4.54
CA LEU A 124 -0.48 -1.64 -3.19
C LEU A 124 -1.17 -2.98 -3.02
N ILE A 125 -0.85 -3.68 -1.95
CA ILE A 125 -1.37 -5.00 -1.62
C ILE A 125 -2.00 -4.92 -0.24
N ALA A 126 -3.33 -5.07 -0.14
CA ALA A 126 -4.02 -5.20 1.13
C ALA A 126 -4.23 -6.68 1.45
N ALA A 127 -3.89 -7.06 2.69
CA ALA A 127 -4.12 -8.40 3.22
C ALA A 127 -5.15 -8.33 4.36
N ASP A 128 -6.32 -8.92 4.14
CA ASP A 128 -7.45 -8.84 5.07
C ASP A 128 -7.91 -10.23 5.51
N ALA A 129 -8.01 -10.45 6.82
CA ALA A 129 -8.54 -11.69 7.37
C ALA A 129 -10.07 -11.70 7.29
N THR A 130 -10.62 -11.80 6.09
CA THR A 130 -12.05 -11.87 5.86
C THR A 130 -12.41 -12.91 4.81
N SER A 131 -13.57 -13.51 4.95
CA SER A 131 -14.21 -14.36 3.94
C SER A 131 -15.49 -13.71 3.36
N SER A 132 -15.78 -12.47 3.73
CA SER A 132 -17.01 -11.77 3.33
C SER A 132 -16.86 -11.09 1.98
N THR A 133 -17.75 -11.39 1.05
CA THR A 133 -17.86 -10.71 -0.25
C THR A 133 -18.20 -9.22 -0.09
N ALA A 134 -18.96 -8.86 0.93
CA ALA A 134 -19.26 -7.46 1.24
C ALA A 134 -18.00 -6.70 1.66
N ALA A 135 -17.14 -7.31 2.50
CA ALA A 135 -15.86 -6.71 2.85
C ALA A 135 -14.94 -6.59 1.63
N ALA A 136 -14.92 -7.60 0.76
CA ALA A 136 -14.17 -7.55 -0.49
C ALA A 136 -14.61 -6.37 -1.39
N ALA A 137 -15.93 -6.20 -1.56
CA ALA A 137 -16.47 -5.08 -2.33
C ALA A 137 -16.08 -3.71 -1.75
N ARG A 138 -16.11 -3.56 -0.41
CA ARG A 138 -15.69 -2.32 0.26
C ARG A 138 -14.22 -2.03 0.05
N VAL A 139 -13.34 -3.02 0.22
CA VAL A 139 -11.90 -2.86 -0.01
C VAL A 139 -11.63 -2.48 -1.45
N ALA A 140 -12.26 -3.13 -2.43
CA ALA A 140 -12.16 -2.76 -3.83
C ALA A 140 -12.62 -1.31 -4.09
N GLY A 141 -13.74 -0.90 -3.48
CA GLY A 141 -14.25 0.47 -3.53
C GLY A 141 -13.25 1.49 -2.97
N ALA A 142 -12.60 1.18 -1.84
CA ALA A 142 -11.57 2.03 -1.25
C ALA A 142 -10.34 2.16 -2.17
N PHE A 143 -9.93 1.08 -2.84
CA PHE A 143 -8.84 1.10 -3.83
C PHE A 143 -9.19 1.99 -5.04
N LEU A 144 -10.41 1.87 -5.56
CA LEU A 144 -10.91 2.73 -6.65
C LEU A 144 -10.94 4.20 -6.22
N SER A 145 -11.43 4.49 -5.03
CA SER A 145 -11.49 5.85 -4.47
C SER A 145 -10.09 6.44 -4.27
N ALA A 146 -9.09 5.62 -3.99
CA ALA A 146 -7.69 6.00 -3.89
C ALA A 146 -6.99 6.12 -5.27
N ALA A 147 -7.74 6.07 -6.38
CA ALA A 147 -7.25 6.15 -7.75
C ALA A 147 -6.28 5.03 -8.16
N LEU A 148 -6.31 3.88 -7.51
CA LEU A 148 -5.61 2.68 -7.98
C LEU A 148 -6.33 2.08 -9.19
N SER A 149 -5.56 1.48 -10.08
CA SER A 149 -6.04 0.77 -11.28
C SER A 149 -5.72 -0.72 -11.22
N GLU A 150 -6.17 -1.48 -12.19
CA GLU A 150 -5.88 -2.92 -12.33
C GLU A 150 -6.17 -3.68 -11.03
N ILE A 151 -7.33 -3.43 -10.41
CA ILE A 151 -7.66 -4.01 -9.13
C ILE A 151 -7.96 -5.50 -9.31
N VAL A 152 -7.20 -6.33 -8.61
CA VAL A 152 -7.35 -7.78 -8.57
C VAL A 152 -7.64 -8.20 -7.14
N GLN A 153 -8.56 -9.14 -6.95
CA GLN A 153 -8.83 -9.76 -5.67
C GLN A 153 -8.57 -11.26 -5.74
N GLU A 154 -7.86 -11.78 -4.76
CA GLU A 154 -7.54 -13.19 -4.62
C GLU A 154 -8.00 -13.70 -3.26
N TRP A 155 -8.49 -14.93 -3.25
CA TRP A 155 -8.89 -15.66 -2.06
C TRP A 155 -7.98 -16.88 -1.89
N PRO A 156 -6.85 -16.77 -1.19
CA PRO A 156 -6.08 -17.94 -0.77
C PRO A 156 -6.95 -18.91 0.02
N ARG A 157 -6.60 -20.18 0.00
CA ARG A 157 -7.43 -21.28 0.56
C ARG A 157 -7.69 -21.21 2.07
N ASP A 158 -7.14 -20.25 2.77
CA ASP A 158 -7.25 -20.06 4.22
C ASP A 158 -8.26 -18.98 4.63
N GLY A 159 -9.03 -18.46 3.68
CA GLY A 159 -10.05 -17.45 3.93
C GLY A 159 -9.55 -16.01 4.03
N ALA A 160 -8.27 -15.75 3.79
CA ALA A 160 -7.76 -14.39 3.66
C ALA A 160 -8.16 -13.78 2.32
N LEU A 161 -8.36 -12.47 2.29
CA LEU A 161 -8.55 -11.69 1.07
C LEU A 161 -7.28 -10.92 0.77
N LEU A 162 -6.77 -11.06 -0.45
CA LEU A 162 -5.76 -10.14 -0.97
C LEU A 162 -6.40 -9.24 -2.02
N THR A 163 -6.28 -7.94 -1.83
CA THR A 163 -6.67 -6.94 -2.83
C THR A 163 -5.41 -6.23 -3.32
N ILE A 164 -5.17 -6.27 -4.61
CA ILE A 164 -4.00 -5.70 -5.26
C ILE A 164 -4.45 -4.58 -6.18
N GLY A 165 -3.80 -3.43 -6.13
CA GLY A 165 -4.01 -2.32 -7.06
C GLY A 165 -2.70 -1.74 -7.52
N VAL A 166 -2.69 -1.17 -8.71
CA VAL A 166 -1.53 -0.57 -9.36
C VAL A 166 -1.64 0.95 -9.29
N ALA A 167 -0.57 1.60 -8.85
CA ALA A 167 -0.50 3.07 -8.87
C ALA A 167 -0.51 3.59 -10.31
N PRO A 168 -1.30 4.62 -10.62
CA PRO A 168 -1.46 5.12 -11.97
C PRO A 168 -0.14 5.59 -12.55
N THR A 169 0.05 5.37 -13.84
CA THR A 169 1.10 6.03 -14.62
C THR A 169 0.70 7.48 -14.91
N ALA A 170 1.67 8.35 -15.18
CA ALA A 170 1.40 9.75 -15.50
C ALA A 170 0.36 9.92 -16.63
N SER A 171 0.36 9.01 -17.60
CA SER A 171 -0.62 9.01 -18.71
C SER A 171 -2.05 8.78 -18.24
N ILE A 172 -2.27 7.93 -17.23
CA ILE A 172 -3.61 7.66 -16.68
C ILE A 172 -4.09 8.86 -15.86
N VAL A 173 -3.20 9.51 -15.11
CA VAL A 173 -3.53 10.73 -14.36
C VAL A 173 -3.94 11.85 -15.33
N ALA A 174 -3.20 12.07 -16.39
CA ALA A 174 -3.54 13.07 -17.42
C ALA A 174 -4.89 12.76 -18.10
N ALA A 175 -5.19 11.48 -18.37
CA ALA A 175 -6.46 11.07 -18.98
C ALA A 175 -7.68 11.24 -18.04
N ARG A 176 -7.50 11.04 -16.71
CA ARG A 176 -8.59 11.16 -15.73
C ARG A 176 -8.89 12.60 -15.30
N PHE A 177 -7.87 13.45 -15.21
CA PHE A 177 -8.04 14.82 -14.71
C PHE A 177 -7.95 15.89 -15.81
N GLY A 178 -7.85 15.48 -17.07
CA GLY A 178 -7.46 16.36 -18.17
C GLY A 178 -5.98 16.77 -18.02
N ALA A 179 -5.23 16.81 -19.10
CA ALA A 179 -3.98 17.57 -19.08
C ALA A 179 -4.35 18.99 -18.63
N PRO A 180 -3.58 19.62 -17.72
CA PRO A 180 -3.78 21.04 -17.47
C PRO A 180 -3.71 21.71 -18.85
N THR A 181 -4.84 22.11 -19.35
CA THR A 181 -4.88 22.96 -20.54
C THR A 181 -4.04 24.16 -20.16
N ALA A 182 -2.94 24.36 -20.87
CA ALA A 182 -2.14 25.54 -20.72
C ALA A 182 -3.05 26.74 -21.06
N VAL A 183 -3.67 27.29 -20.02
CA VAL A 183 -4.55 28.47 -20.12
C VAL A 183 -3.70 29.69 -20.52
N ASP A 184 -2.38 29.57 -20.46
CA ASP A 184 -1.42 30.60 -20.79
C ASP A 184 -1.15 30.78 -22.31
N GLU A 185 -1.68 29.90 -23.20
CA GLU A 185 -1.50 30.07 -24.64
C GLU A 185 -2.63 30.80 -25.37
N LEU A 186 -3.65 31.20 -24.64
CA LEU A 186 -4.78 31.93 -25.23
C LEU A 186 -4.86 33.36 -24.73
N LEU A 187 -3.87 34.19 -24.95
CA LEU A 187 -4.01 35.63 -25.11
C LEU A 187 -2.70 36.27 -25.62
N PRO A 188 -2.43 36.33 -26.91
CA PRO A 188 -1.61 37.41 -27.42
C PRO A 188 -2.41 38.69 -27.21
N GLY A 189 -1.99 39.51 -26.25
CA GLY A 189 -2.59 40.82 -26.00
C GLY A 189 -2.44 41.70 -27.23
N GLU A 190 -3.52 41.86 -27.98
CA GLU A 190 -3.61 42.97 -28.93
C GLU A 190 -3.64 44.28 -28.14
N PRO A 191 -2.75 45.24 -28.47
CA PRO A 191 -2.82 46.57 -27.88
C PRO A 191 -4.04 47.29 -28.45
N ARG A 192 -5.06 47.47 -27.63
CA ARG A 192 -6.18 48.36 -27.99
C ARG A 192 -5.68 49.79 -27.99
N ASN A 193 -5.42 50.31 -29.19
CA ASN A 193 -5.29 51.73 -29.41
C ASN A 193 -6.65 52.42 -29.19
N PHE A 194 -6.80 53.14 -28.09
CA PHE A 194 -7.84 54.12 -27.92
C PHE A 194 -7.35 55.46 -28.53
N LYS A 195 -8.02 55.90 -29.57
CA LYS A 195 -8.02 57.29 -30.00
C LYS A 195 -9.20 58.02 -29.37
#